data_e4551985fa144009c651f0351c485a64
#
_entry.id   e4551985fa144009c651f0351c485a64
#
_cell.length_a   1.000
_cell.length_b   1.000
_cell.length_c   1.000
_cell.angle_alpha   90.00
_cell.angle_beta   90.00
_cell.angle_gamma   90.00
#
_symmetry.space_group_name_H-M   'P 1'
#
loop_
_entity.id
_entity.type
_entity.pdbx_description
1 polymer ?
#
loop_
_entity_poly.entity_id
_entity_poly.type
_entity_poly.pdbx_seq_one_letter_code
_entity_poly.pdbx_strand_id
1 'polypeptide(L)'
;MAILLDPSIVLAAADAADLNHATAVAWFSRVDEPLLLGALGLADLDLLLQRELGQAATLALVESVVSGAIRIVAPTRADLERASALMTEAAEHRPRLADALLVATAERLGIRRVAAFDRRPLAVFRSRHLRALDFEP
;
A
#
# COMPACT_ATOMS: atom_id res chain seq x y z
N MET A 1 9.66 13.15 -4.66
CA MET A 1 9.42 12.26 -3.53
C MET A 1 8.35 11.26 -3.92
N ALA A 2 8.48 10.03 -3.49
CA ALA A 2 7.53 8.97 -3.85
C ALA A 2 6.46 8.80 -2.77
N ILE A 3 5.34 8.18 -3.17
CA ILE A 3 4.24 7.82 -2.27
C ILE A 3 4.08 6.32 -2.32
N LEU A 4 3.99 5.67 -1.16
CA LEU A 4 3.64 4.27 -1.05
C LEU A 4 2.12 4.10 -1.07
N LEU A 5 1.66 3.16 -1.88
CA LEU A 5 0.24 2.83 -1.97
C LEU A 5 -0.08 1.66 -1.03
N ASP A 6 -1.07 1.85 -0.18
CA ASP A 6 -1.75 0.74 0.47
C ASP A 6 -2.82 0.17 -0.47
N PRO A 7 -3.08 -1.14 -0.47
CA PRO A 7 -4.13 -1.71 -1.32
C PRO A 7 -5.48 -1.02 -1.23
N SER A 8 -5.85 -0.46 -0.08
CA SER A 8 -7.15 0.17 0.14
C SER A 8 -7.44 1.34 -0.81
N ILE A 9 -6.41 2.15 -1.17
CA ILE A 9 -6.65 3.26 -2.10
C ILE A 9 -6.85 2.80 -3.54
N VAL A 10 -6.13 1.76 -3.94
CA VAL A 10 -6.26 1.17 -5.27
C VAL A 10 -7.63 0.50 -5.43
N LEU A 11 -8.04 -0.28 -4.43
CA LEU A 11 -9.35 -0.92 -4.40
C LEU A 11 -10.48 0.11 -4.50
N ALA A 12 -10.41 1.18 -3.70
CA ALA A 12 -11.40 2.25 -3.73
C ALA A 12 -11.48 2.94 -5.11
N ALA A 13 -10.33 3.17 -5.75
CA ALA A 13 -10.30 3.75 -7.10
C ALA A 13 -10.89 2.82 -8.16
N ALA A 14 -10.79 1.51 -7.97
CA ALA A 14 -11.32 0.52 -8.92
C ALA A 14 -12.80 0.21 -8.72
N ASP A 15 -13.32 0.32 -7.50
CA ASP A 15 -14.68 -0.08 -7.13
C ASP A 15 -15.60 1.15 -7.04
N ALA A 16 -16.46 1.34 -8.05
CA ALA A 16 -17.41 2.43 -8.08
C ALA A 16 -18.44 2.42 -6.94
N ALA A 17 -18.63 1.28 -6.29
CA ALA A 17 -19.53 1.14 -5.13
C ALA A 17 -18.83 1.47 -3.79
N ASP A 18 -17.51 1.66 -3.79
CA ASP A 18 -16.77 2.02 -2.58
C ASP A 18 -17.11 3.44 -2.13
N LEU A 19 -17.30 3.63 -0.82
CA LEU A 19 -17.62 4.94 -0.24
C LEU A 19 -16.53 5.99 -0.52
N ASN A 20 -15.29 5.55 -0.69
CA ASN A 20 -14.15 6.41 -0.95
C ASN A 20 -13.78 6.51 -2.43
N HIS A 21 -14.61 5.96 -3.33
CA HIS A 21 -14.29 5.90 -4.76
C HIS A 21 -14.00 7.28 -5.35
N ALA A 22 -14.91 8.24 -5.17
CA ALA A 22 -14.74 9.58 -5.72
C ALA A 22 -13.48 10.28 -5.21
N THR A 23 -13.19 10.14 -3.91
CA THR A 23 -11.98 10.69 -3.28
C THR A 23 -10.73 10.05 -3.84
N ALA A 24 -10.72 8.71 -4.00
CA ALA A 24 -9.59 7.98 -4.57
C ALA A 24 -9.32 8.39 -6.02
N VAL A 25 -10.36 8.43 -6.86
CA VAL A 25 -10.23 8.84 -8.26
C VAL A 25 -9.70 10.27 -8.36
N ALA A 26 -10.25 11.19 -7.58
CA ALA A 26 -9.77 12.58 -7.54
C ALA A 26 -8.31 12.68 -7.10
N TRP A 27 -7.90 11.87 -6.12
CA TRP A 27 -6.52 11.85 -5.66
C TRP A 27 -5.57 11.35 -6.76
N PHE A 28 -5.87 10.22 -7.40
CA PHE A 28 -5.05 9.69 -8.49
C PHE A 28 -4.95 10.66 -9.68
N SER A 29 -5.97 11.47 -9.92
CA SER A 29 -5.96 12.45 -11.02
C SER A 29 -5.07 13.66 -10.75
N ARG A 30 -4.73 13.92 -9.49
CA ARG A 30 -3.95 15.11 -9.08
C ARG A 30 -2.50 14.79 -8.71
N VAL A 31 -2.22 13.53 -8.35
CA VAL A 31 -0.90 13.15 -7.86
C VAL A 31 0.10 13.08 -9.02
N ASP A 32 1.22 13.77 -8.87
CA ASP A 32 2.30 13.81 -9.86
C ASP A 32 3.53 13.03 -9.41
N GLU A 33 3.59 12.68 -8.14
CA GLU A 33 4.73 11.97 -7.57
C GLU A 33 4.76 10.50 -7.99
N PRO A 34 5.95 9.88 -8.03
CA PRO A 34 6.05 8.44 -8.29
C PRO A 34 5.25 7.63 -7.28
N LEU A 35 4.48 6.67 -7.77
CA LEU A 35 3.65 5.78 -6.98
C LEU A 35 4.31 4.41 -6.87
N LEU A 36 4.49 3.93 -5.65
CA LEU A 36 5.11 2.64 -5.36
C LEU A 36 4.09 1.72 -4.68
N LEU A 37 4.05 0.47 -5.12
CA LEU A 37 3.23 -0.58 -4.53
C LEU A 37 4.13 -1.76 -4.17
N GLY A 38 4.05 -2.23 -2.94
CA GLY A 38 4.77 -3.43 -2.53
C GLY A 38 4.27 -4.68 -3.27
N ALA A 39 5.17 -5.62 -3.53
CA ALA A 39 4.83 -6.86 -4.24
C ALA A 39 3.73 -7.67 -3.50
N LEU A 40 3.73 -7.68 -2.16
CA LEU A 40 2.68 -8.33 -1.39
C LEU A 40 1.34 -7.59 -1.51
N GLY A 41 1.37 -6.26 -1.61
CA GLY A 41 0.18 -5.45 -1.87
C GLY A 41 -0.42 -5.74 -3.24
N LEU A 42 0.42 -5.98 -4.24
CA LEU A 42 -0.05 -6.41 -5.57
C LEU A 42 -0.77 -7.76 -5.49
N ALA A 43 -0.22 -8.72 -4.75
CA ALA A 43 -0.84 -10.04 -4.57
C ALA A 43 -2.18 -9.93 -3.82
N ASP A 44 -2.25 -9.12 -2.77
CA ASP A 44 -3.49 -8.86 -2.04
C ASP A 44 -4.55 -8.22 -2.94
N LEU A 45 -4.14 -7.24 -3.76
CA LEU A 45 -5.04 -6.59 -4.70
C LEU A 45 -5.59 -7.54 -5.76
N ASP A 46 -4.77 -8.46 -6.27
CA ASP A 46 -5.25 -9.47 -7.21
C ASP A 46 -6.42 -10.26 -6.62
N LEU A 47 -6.27 -10.78 -5.41
CA LEU A 47 -7.33 -11.51 -4.73
C LEU A 47 -8.60 -10.67 -4.53
N LEU A 48 -8.42 -9.45 -4.01
CA LEU A 48 -9.54 -8.56 -3.70
C LEU A 48 -10.28 -8.11 -4.97
N LEU A 49 -9.54 -7.68 -5.99
CA LEU A 49 -10.12 -7.20 -7.25
C LEU A 49 -10.88 -8.31 -7.98
N GLN A 50 -10.30 -9.51 -8.06
CA GLN A 50 -10.97 -10.63 -8.72
C GLN A 50 -12.24 -11.04 -7.97
N ARG A 51 -12.18 -11.07 -6.64
CA ARG A 51 -13.33 -11.44 -5.83
C ARG A 51 -14.47 -10.41 -5.93
N GLU A 52 -14.16 -9.12 -5.87
CA GLU A 52 -15.15 -8.05 -5.81
C GLU A 52 -15.61 -7.57 -7.19
N LEU A 53 -14.70 -7.54 -8.18
CA LEU A 53 -14.92 -6.85 -9.46
C LEU A 53 -14.64 -7.71 -10.70
N GLY A 54 -14.00 -8.86 -10.53
CA GLY A 54 -13.64 -9.74 -11.62
C GLY A 54 -12.25 -9.47 -12.22
N GLN A 55 -11.84 -10.33 -13.15
CA GLN A 55 -10.49 -10.35 -13.71
C GLN A 55 -10.12 -9.03 -14.44
N ALA A 56 -11.07 -8.37 -15.08
CA ALA A 56 -10.80 -7.13 -15.81
C ALA A 56 -10.17 -6.05 -14.91
N ALA A 57 -10.57 -6.00 -13.64
CA ALA A 57 -9.99 -5.04 -12.67
C ALA A 57 -8.53 -5.35 -12.36
N THR A 58 -8.18 -6.63 -12.20
CA THR A 58 -6.78 -7.04 -12.04
C THR A 58 -5.95 -6.70 -13.29
N LEU A 59 -6.48 -6.96 -14.48
CA LEU A 59 -5.78 -6.61 -15.73
C LEU A 59 -5.57 -5.11 -15.87
N ALA A 60 -6.51 -4.29 -15.44
CA ALA A 60 -6.35 -2.82 -15.43
C ALA A 60 -5.22 -2.38 -14.47
N LEU A 61 -5.11 -3.02 -13.30
CA LEU A 61 -3.99 -2.79 -12.38
C LEU A 61 -2.67 -3.19 -13.01
N VAL A 62 -2.60 -4.35 -13.65
CA VAL A 62 -1.39 -4.81 -14.35
C VAL A 62 -0.97 -3.81 -15.43
N GLU A 63 -1.93 -3.28 -16.18
CA GLU A 63 -1.66 -2.24 -17.18
C GLU A 63 -1.03 -0.99 -16.55
N SER A 64 -1.51 -0.55 -15.39
CA SER A 64 -0.93 0.58 -14.66
C SER A 64 0.52 0.31 -14.25
N VAL A 65 0.88 -0.93 -13.96
CA VAL A 65 2.25 -1.32 -13.63
C VAL A 65 3.10 -1.38 -14.91
N VAL A 66 2.60 -2.00 -15.97
CA VAL A 66 3.31 -2.15 -17.25
C VAL A 66 3.59 -0.78 -17.88
N SER A 67 2.65 0.14 -17.80
CA SER A 67 2.81 1.51 -18.31
C SER A 67 3.77 2.37 -17.48
N GLY A 68 4.14 1.92 -16.29
CA GLY A 68 4.99 2.67 -15.37
C GLY A 68 4.26 3.67 -14.47
N ALA A 69 2.93 3.73 -14.52
CA ALA A 69 2.14 4.59 -13.63
C ALA A 69 2.30 4.17 -12.16
N ILE A 70 2.43 2.87 -11.91
CA ILE A 70 2.71 2.30 -10.58
C ILE A 70 3.96 1.43 -10.70
N ARG A 71 4.90 1.61 -9.79
CA ARG A 71 6.13 0.80 -9.71
C ARG A 71 6.00 -0.22 -8.59
N ILE A 72 6.34 -1.46 -8.87
CA ILE A 72 6.37 -2.53 -7.86
C ILE A 72 7.69 -2.51 -7.12
N VAL A 73 7.61 -2.59 -5.79
CA VAL A 73 8.78 -2.70 -4.91
C VAL A 73 8.82 -4.09 -4.31
N ALA A 74 9.86 -4.83 -4.64
CA ALA A 74 10.11 -6.13 -4.02
C ALA A 74 10.68 -5.96 -2.60
N PRO A 75 10.27 -6.79 -1.63
CA PRO A 75 10.87 -6.76 -0.31
C PRO A 75 12.32 -7.24 -0.37
N THR A 76 13.21 -6.57 0.36
CA THR A 76 14.56 -7.05 0.57
C THR A 76 14.62 -7.97 1.78
N ARG A 77 15.75 -8.68 1.96
CA ARG A 77 16.00 -9.44 3.17
C ARG A 77 15.91 -8.55 4.42
N ALA A 78 16.50 -7.37 4.36
CA ALA A 78 16.45 -6.41 5.46
C ALA A 78 15.03 -5.96 5.77
N ASP A 79 14.19 -5.77 4.76
CA ASP A 79 12.76 -5.46 4.95
C ASP A 79 12.05 -6.59 5.71
N LEU A 80 12.33 -7.85 5.37
CA LEU A 80 11.73 -9.00 6.04
C LEU A 80 12.20 -9.11 7.50
N GLU A 81 13.47 -8.88 7.76
CA GLU A 81 14.00 -8.86 9.12
C GLU A 81 13.33 -7.75 9.96
N ARG A 82 13.20 -6.56 9.37
CA ARG A 82 12.53 -5.43 10.04
C ARG A 82 11.04 -5.71 10.25
N ALA A 83 10.36 -6.26 9.25
CA ALA A 83 8.95 -6.64 9.36
C ALA A 83 8.72 -7.67 10.47
N SER A 84 9.60 -8.64 10.60
CA SER A 84 9.56 -9.62 11.69
C SER A 84 9.64 -8.94 13.07
N ALA A 85 10.54 -7.98 13.23
CA ALA A 85 10.66 -7.20 14.47
C ALA A 85 9.39 -6.37 14.74
N LEU A 86 8.87 -5.70 13.73
CA LEU A 86 7.63 -4.91 13.86
C LEU A 86 6.44 -5.78 14.25
N MET A 87 6.29 -6.96 13.66
CA MET A 87 5.22 -7.90 13.99
C MET A 87 5.36 -8.43 15.41
N THR A 88 6.57 -8.68 15.87
CA THR A 88 6.84 -9.14 17.23
C THR A 88 6.48 -8.06 18.26
N GLU A 89 6.86 -6.82 18.01
CA GLU A 89 6.54 -5.69 18.88
C GLU A 89 5.02 -5.44 18.97
N ALA A 90 4.29 -5.67 17.87
CA ALA A 90 2.86 -5.44 17.79
C ALA A 90 2.03 -6.74 17.84
N ALA A 91 2.56 -7.82 18.39
CA ALA A 91 1.98 -9.17 18.34
C ALA A 91 0.53 -9.23 18.87
N GLU A 92 0.19 -8.43 19.85
CA GLU A 92 -1.17 -8.33 20.43
C GLU A 92 -2.22 -7.90 19.40
N HIS A 93 -1.83 -7.14 18.37
CA HIS A 93 -2.71 -6.68 17.30
C HIS A 93 -2.79 -7.66 16.13
N ARG A 94 -2.04 -8.77 16.17
CA ARG A 94 -1.98 -9.80 15.11
C ARG A 94 -1.76 -9.20 13.72
N PRO A 95 -0.71 -8.37 13.54
CA PRO A 95 -0.47 -7.68 12.28
C PRO A 95 -0.15 -8.64 11.16
N ARG A 96 -0.49 -8.24 9.93
CA ARG A 96 -0.15 -9.00 8.72
C ARG A 96 1.25 -8.64 8.23
N LEU A 97 1.90 -9.62 7.59
CA LEU A 97 3.22 -9.42 7.01
C LEU A 97 3.23 -8.30 5.95
N ALA A 98 2.18 -8.24 5.12
CA ALA A 98 2.09 -7.21 4.09
C ALA A 98 2.11 -5.79 4.67
N ASP A 99 1.40 -5.56 5.78
CA ASP A 99 1.36 -4.26 6.46
C ASP A 99 2.71 -3.93 7.11
N ALA A 100 3.32 -4.89 7.77
CA ALA A 100 4.65 -4.72 8.36
C ALA A 100 5.72 -4.44 7.30
N LEU A 101 5.64 -5.10 6.13
CA LEU A 101 6.54 -4.86 5.00
C LEU A 101 6.34 -3.48 4.39
N LEU A 102 5.12 -2.96 4.34
CA LEU A 102 4.88 -1.60 3.88
C LEU A 102 5.64 -0.60 4.75
N VAL A 103 5.53 -0.75 6.07
CA VAL A 103 6.24 0.12 7.02
C VAL A 103 7.76 -0.05 6.90
N ALA A 104 8.26 -1.29 6.82
CA ALA A 104 9.69 -1.57 6.66
C ALA A 104 10.24 -0.96 5.36
N THR A 105 9.49 -1.07 4.27
CA THR A 105 9.85 -0.48 2.98
C THR A 105 9.86 1.05 3.06
N ALA A 106 8.86 1.65 3.72
CA ALA A 106 8.82 3.08 3.96
C ALA A 106 10.06 3.57 4.69
N GLU A 107 10.46 2.86 5.75
CA GLU A 107 11.68 3.18 6.51
C GLU A 107 12.93 3.10 5.65
N ARG A 108 13.09 1.99 4.91
CA ARG A 108 14.28 1.79 4.05
C ARG A 108 14.42 2.85 2.97
N LEU A 109 13.31 3.23 2.34
CA LEU A 109 13.30 4.20 1.25
C LEU A 109 13.19 5.66 1.74
N GLY A 110 13.02 5.88 3.04
CA GLY A 110 12.84 7.22 3.59
C GLY A 110 11.54 7.88 3.15
N ILE A 111 10.51 7.08 2.88
CA ILE A 111 9.21 7.57 2.41
C ILE A 111 8.25 7.67 3.59
N ARG A 112 7.70 8.87 3.82
CA ARG A 112 6.71 9.10 4.87
C ARG A 112 5.28 9.08 4.37
N ARG A 113 5.06 9.42 3.09
CA ARG A 113 3.73 9.56 2.50
C ARG A 113 3.18 8.19 2.11
N VAL A 114 2.03 7.85 2.66
CA VAL A 114 1.31 6.60 2.38
C VAL A 114 -0.12 6.94 1.99
N ALA A 115 -0.54 6.50 0.82
CA ALA A 115 -1.93 6.65 0.38
C ALA A 115 -2.74 5.44 0.85
N ALA A 116 -3.66 5.68 1.77
CA ALA A 116 -4.47 4.63 2.40
C ALA A 116 -5.77 5.18 2.97
N PHE A 117 -6.85 4.45 2.80
CA PHE A 117 -8.10 4.70 3.51
C PHE A 117 -8.19 3.88 4.80
N ASP A 118 -7.85 2.61 4.76
CA ASP A 118 -7.78 1.79 5.97
C ASP A 118 -6.39 1.91 6.61
N ARG A 119 -6.29 2.79 7.59
CA ARG A 119 -5.03 3.15 8.26
C ARG A 119 -4.76 2.33 9.51
N ARG A 120 -5.78 1.69 10.06
CA ARG A 120 -5.68 0.95 11.33
C ARG A 120 -4.62 -0.14 11.32
N PRO A 121 -4.50 -0.97 10.28
CA PRO A 121 -3.45 -2.00 10.25
C PRO A 121 -2.03 -1.43 10.28
N LEU A 122 -1.84 -0.20 9.80
CA LEU A 122 -0.52 0.46 9.77
C LEU A 122 -0.22 1.23 11.05
N ALA A 123 -1.25 1.69 11.75
CA ALA A 123 -1.13 2.50 12.96
C ALA A 123 -0.60 1.72 14.18
N VAL A 124 -0.60 0.39 14.14
CA VAL A 124 -0.09 -0.46 15.23
C VAL A 124 1.44 -0.53 15.28
N PHE A 125 2.12 -0.11 14.23
CA PHE A 125 3.57 -0.19 14.14
C PHE A 125 4.25 1.10 14.59
N ARG A 126 5.42 0.96 15.23
CA ARG A 126 6.29 2.09 15.58
C ARG A 126 7.47 2.13 14.62
N SER A 127 7.49 3.14 13.76
CA SER A 127 8.63 3.33 12.88
C SER A 127 9.84 3.88 13.65
N ARG A 128 11.05 3.36 13.34
CA ARG A 128 12.30 3.83 13.95
C ARG A 128 12.83 5.10 13.31
N HIS A 129 12.66 5.26 12.01
CA HIS A 129 13.33 6.29 11.22
C HIS A 129 12.40 7.41 10.79
N LEU A 130 11.10 7.22 10.96
CA LEU A 130 10.08 8.18 10.60
C LEU A 130 9.27 8.51 11.85
N ARG A 131 9.10 9.80 12.13
CA ARG A 131 8.32 10.22 13.31
C ARG A 131 6.89 9.71 13.25
N ALA A 132 6.33 9.74 12.05
CA ALA A 132 5.02 9.22 11.74
C ALA A 132 4.89 9.06 10.22
N LEU A 133 4.02 8.16 9.78
CA LEU A 133 3.60 8.10 8.39
C LEU A 133 2.58 9.21 8.14
N ASP A 134 2.71 9.89 7.01
CA ASP A 134 1.77 10.92 6.56
C ASP A 134 0.75 10.25 5.64
N PHE A 135 -0.45 10.03 6.14
CA PHE A 135 -1.51 9.37 5.37
C PHE A 135 -2.27 10.35 4.50
N GLU A 136 -2.56 9.91 3.27
CA GLU A 136 -3.38 10.65 2.30
C GLU A 136 -4.31 9.69 1.54
N PRO A 137 -5.33 10.11 0.90
CA PRO A 137 -5.81 11.47 0.72
C PRO A 137 -6.22 12.17 1.97
#